data_aa73b1de46f60059151a83e3b57636cc
#
_entry.id   aa73b1de46f60059151a83e3b57636cc
#
_cell.length_a   1.000
_cell.length_b   1.000
_cell.length_c   1.000
_cell.angle_alpha   90.00
_cell.angle_beta   90.00
_cell.angle_gamma   90.00
#
_symmetry.space_group_name_H-M   'P 1'
#
loop_
_entity.id
_entity.type
_entity.pdbx_description
1 polymer ?
#
loop_
_entity_poly.entity_id
_entity_poly.type
_entity_poly.pdbx_seq_one_letter_code
_entity_poly.pdbx_strand_id
1 'polypeptide(L)'
;MVNTYEIYLISDSTGETLERIFLALKAQFKNIEYKIHSYSFTRTENQILKILEDAQENTNSIILYTIVDNNLAKYLANTSGDKKIPCFGVLGNLILNFSKILNQKASHEPSGQHILNEEYYDRIEAIQFTMNHDDGNLLNDIDKSDI
;
A
#
# COMPACT_ATOMS: atom_id res chain seq x y z
N MET A 1 -22.01 14.33 18.45
CA MET A 1 -22.15 13.23 17.51
C MET A 1 -20.80 12.92 16.88
N VAL A 2 -20.43 11.65 16.83
CA VAL A 2 -19.15 11.25 16.27
C VAL A 2 -19.33 10.94 14.79
N ASN A 3 -18.45 11.50 13.96
CA ASN A 3 -18.46 11.18 12.54
C ASN A 3 -17.77 9.85 12.31
N THR A 4 -18.38 9.02 11.48
CA THR A 4 -17.80 7.72 11.11
C THR A 4 -17.35 7.79 9.66
N TYR A 5 -16.11 7.39 9.43
CA TYR A 5 -15.53 7.38 8.08
C TYR A 5 -15.20 5.95 7.67
N GLU A 6 -15.43 5.68 6.40
CA GLU A 6 -15.10 4.37 5.80
C GLU A 6 -13.75 4.50 5.14
N ILE A 7 -12.77 3.77 5.63
CA ILE A 7 -11.41 3.87 5.14
C ILE A 7 -11.09 2.63 4.32
N TYR A 8 -10.74 2.84 3.06
CA TYR A 8 -10.43 1.75 2.14
C TYR A 8 -8.93 1.72 1.93
N LEU A 9 -8.28 0.69 2.43
CA LEU A 9 -6.84 0.52 2.30
C LEU A 9 -6.60 -0.48 1.18
N ILE A 10 -6.08 -0.01 0.06
CA ILE A 10 -5.91 -0.84 -1.13
C ILE A 10 -4.42 -1.03 -1.40
N SER A 11 -3.99 -2.27 -1.39
CA SER A 11 -2.57 -2.59 -1.58
C SER A 11 -2.42 -3.64 -2.67
N ASP A 12 -1.35 -3.53 -3.44
CA ASP A 12 -1.00 -4.56 -4.41
C ASP A 12 -0.12 -5.66 -3.78
N SER A 13 0.10 -5.59 -2.48
CA SER A 13 0.80 -6.62 -1.73
C SER A 13 -0.01 -6.94 -0.47
N THR A 14 0.65 -7.28 0.65
CA THR A 14 -0.07 -7.71 1.85
C THR A 14 -0.84 -6.60 2.53
N GLY A 15 -0.41 -5.35 2.36
CA GLY A 15 -1.09 -4.23 2.99
C GLY A 15 -0.59 -3.88 4.37
N GLU A 16 0.41 -4.59 4.88
CA GLU A 16 0.91 -4.30 6.22
C GLU A 16 1.46 -2.89 6.36
N THR A 17 2.23 -2.46 5.37
CA THR A 17 2.79 -1.11 5.40
C THR A 17 1.70 -0.06 5.43
N LEU A 18 0.69 -0.27 4.58
CA LEU A 18 -0.41 0.68 4.47
C LEU A 18 -1.20 0.74 5.77
N GLU A 19 -1.42 -0.40 6.40
CA GLU A 19 -2.13 -0.44 7.68
C GLU A 19 -1.36 0.32 8.76
N ARG A 20 -0.05 0.17 8.79
CA ARG A 20 0.78 0.87 9.77
C ARG A 20 0.78 2.38 9.53
N ILE A 21 0.82 2.77 8.26
CA ILE A 21 0.73 4.19 7.92
C ILE A 21 -0.59 4.76 8.38
N PHE A 22 -1.68 4.02 8.16
CA PHE A 22 -2.98 4.51 8.59
C PHE A 22 -3.09 4.60 10.11
N LEU A 23 -2.49 3.66 10.85
CA LEU A 23 -2.49 3.74 12.29
C LEU A 23 -1.79 5.01 12.79
N ALA A 24 -0.66 5.34 12.16
CA ALA A 24 0.05 6.57 12.51
C ALA A 24 -0.77 7.80 12.18
N LEU A 25 -1.43 7.77 11.04
CA LEU A 25 -2.26 8.89 10.61
C LEU A 25 -3.46 9.06 11.53
N LYS A 26 -4.13 7.96 11.84
CA LYS A 26 -5.32 7.95 12.69
C LYS A 26 -5.02 8.54 14.06
N ALA A 27 -3.82 8.30 14.57
CA ALA A 27 -3.43 8.79 15.88
C ALA A 27 -3.40 10.32 15.96
N GLN A 28 -3.35 10.99 14.82
CA GLN A 28 -3.31 12.45 14.78
C GLN A 28 -4.69 13.09 14.92
N PHE A 29 -5.75 12.31 14.76
CA PHE A 29 -7.10 12.87 14.78
C PHE A 29 -7.95 12.13 15.80
N LYS A 30 -8.46 12.85 16.79
CA LYS A 30 -9.26 12.27 17.86
C LYS A 30 -10.75 12.54 17.60
N ASN A 31 -11.59 11.77 18.27
CA ASN A 31 -13.04 11.96 18.23
C ASN A 31 -13.63 11.65 16.85
N ILE A 32 -12.97 10.76 16.09
CA ILE A 32 -13.46 10.30 14.81
C ILE A 32 -13.44 8.78 14.85
N GLU A 33 -14.52 8.18 14.38
CA GLU A 33 -14.59 6.73 14.26
C GLU A 33 -14.27 6.32 12.84
N TYR A 34 -13.51 5.24 12.71
CA TYR A 34 -13.11 4.74 11.41
C TYR A 34 -13.53 3.29 11.27
N LYS A 35 -14.11 2.97 10.13
CA LYS A 35 -14.37 1.59 9.76
C LYS A 35 -13.41 1.24 8.65
N ILE A 36 -12.58 0.22 8.88
CA ILE A 36 -11.47 -0.08 8.00
C ILE A 36 -11.84 -1.24 7.07
N HIS A 37 -11.61 -1.02 5.78
CA HIS A 37 -11.78 -2.05 4.77
C HIS A 37 -10.42 -2.26 4.10
N SER A 38 -9.82 -3.43 4.29
CA SER A 38 -8.49 -3.72 3.77
C SER A 38 -8.58 -4.67 2.59
N TYR A 39 -7.88 -4.31 1.52
CA TYR A 39 -7.85 -5.12 0.30
C TYR A 39 -6.39 -5.36 -0.07
N SER A 40 -5.97 -6.61 0.04
CA SER A 40 -4.61 -7.01 -0.30
C SER A 40 -4.57 -7.57 -1.71
N PHE A 41 -3.38 -7.57 -2.29
CA PHE A 41 -3.14 -8.19 -3.60
C PHE A 41 -4.10 -7.70 -4.67
N THR A 42 -4.38 -6.41 -4.64
CA THR A 42 -5.22 -5.77 -5.64
C THR A 42 -4.37 -5.46 -6.86
N ARG A 43 -4.58 -6.17 -7.95
CA ARG A 43 -3.69 -6.12 -9.11
C ARG A 43 -4.42 -6.00 -10.42
N THR A 44 -5.74 -5.90 -10.43
CA THR A 44 -6.52 -5.77 -11.65
C THR A 44 -7.50 -4.62 -11.55
N GLU A 45 -7.89 -4.10 -12.72
CA GLU A 45 -8.87 -3.03 -12.77
C GLU A 45 -10.23 -3.50 -12.26
N ASN A 46 -10.57 -4.75 -12.52
CA ASN A 46 -11.85 -5.29 -12.02
C ASN A 46 -11.91 -5.29 -10.51
N GLN A 47 -10.81 -5.65 -9.86
CA GLN A 47 -10.76 -5.60 -8.40
C GLN A 47 -10.97 -4.19 -7.90
N ILE A 48 -10.29 -3.22 -8.53
CA ILE A 48 -10.41 -1.83 -8.15
C ILE A 48 -11.84 -1.34 -8.34
N LEU A 49 -12.44 -1.67 -9.47
CA LEU A 49 -13.78 -1.20 -9.76
C LEU A 49 -14.79 -1.69 -8.72
N LYS A 50 -14.67 -2.96 -8.31
CA LYS A 50 -15.56 -3.51 -7.29
C LYS A 50 -15.37 -2.79 -5.95
N ILE A 51 -14.13 -2.50 -5.58
CA ILE A 51 -13.86 -1.77 -4.35
C ILE A 51 -14.47 -0.38 -4.40
N LEU A 52 -14.32 0.29 -5.53
CA LEU A 52 -14.87 1.64 -5.69
C LEU A 52 -16.38 1.66 -5.70
N GLU A 53 -17.01 0.61 -6.23
CA GLU A 53 -18.46 0.52 -6.18
C GLU A 53 -18.94 0.40 -4.74
N ASP A 54 -18.24 -0.40 -3.92
CA ASP A 54 -18.56 -0.47 -2.50
C ASP A 54 -18.35 0.87 -1.81
N ALA A 55 -17.22 1.51 -2.11
CA ALA A 55 -16.90 2.78 -1.48
C ALA A 55 -17.90 3.87 -1.85
N GLN A 56 -18.43 3.81 -3.06
CA GLN A 56 -19.35 4.81 -3.54
C GLN A 56 -20.69 4.77 -2.82
N GLU A 57 -21.02 3.63 -2.22
CA GLU A 57 -22.27 3.49 -1.48
C GLU A 57 -22.25 4.22 -0.15
N ASN A 58 -21.08 4.60 0.32
CA ASN A 58 -20.93 5.31 1.57
C ASN A 58 -20.59 6.77 1.31
N THR A 59 -21.11 7.67 2.16
CA THR A 59 -20.89 9.10 1.94
C THR A 59 -19.53 9.58 2.42
N ASN A 60 -18.94 8.90 3.39
CA ASN A 60 -17.69 9.33 4.02
C ASN A 60 -16.58 8.32 3.75
N SER A 61 -16.34 8.04 2.47
CA SER A 61 -15.30 7.09 2.09
C SER A 61 -14.02 7.82 1.75
N ILE A 62 -12.89 7.27 2.21
CA ILE A 62 -11.56 7.78 1.90
C ILE A 62 -10.71 6.59 1.50
N ILE A 63 -9.92 6.75 0.45
CA ILE A 63 -9.08 5.69 -0.07
C ILE A 63 -7.62 6.04 0.15
N LEU A 64 -6.87 5.09 0.72
CA LEU A 64 -5.42 5.14 0.75
C LEU A 64 -4.90 3.92 0.00
N TYR A 65 -3.89 4.12 -0.83
CA TYR A 65 -3.40 2.98 -1.58
C TYR A 65 -1.88 2.95 -1.70
N THR A 66 -1.36 1.74 -1.85
CA THR A 66 0.04 1.50 -2.21
C THR A 66 0.02 0.58 -3.42
N ILE A 67 0.03 1.17 -4.60
CA ILE A 67 0.06 0.44 -5.86
C ILE A 67 1.19 1.01 -6.69
N VAL A 68 2.14 0.17 -7.06
CA VAL A 68 3.35 0.64 -7.75
C VAL A 68 3.23 0.57 -9.27
N ASP A 69 2.27 -0.19 -9.80
CA ASP A 69 2.02 -0.22 -11.24
C ASP A 69 1.38 1.10 -11.65
N ASN A 70 2.04 1.83 -12.55
CA ASN A 70 1.59 3.16 -12.92
C ASN A 70 0.20 3.16 -13.57
N ASN A 71 -0.06 2.19 -14.43
CA ASN A 71 -1.35 2.15 -15.13
C ASN A 71 -2.48 1.86 -14.16
N LEU A 72 -2.24 0.93 -13.25
CA LEU A 72 -3.26 0.56 -12.28
C LEU A 72 -3.50 1.70 -11.29
N ALA A 73 -2.42 2.35 -10.83
CA ALA A 73 -2.54 3.49 -9.93
C ALA A 73 -3.32 4.63 -10.60
N LYS A 74 -3.06 4.89 -11.87
CA LYS A 74 -3.80 5.91 -12.61
C LYS A 74 -5.26 5.55 -12.76
N TYR A 75 -5.54 4.29 -13.02
CA TYR A 75 -6.93 3.84 -13.13
C TYR A 75 -7.67 4.09 -11.82
N LEU A 76 -7.04 3.73 -10.70
CA LEU A 76 -7.64 3.95 -9.40
C LEU A 76 -7.87 5.43 -9.13
N ALA A 77 -6.86 6.26 -9.38
CA ALA A 77 -6.97 7.69 -9.11
C ALA A 77 -8.03 8.34 -9.98
N ASN A 78 -8.05 8.00 -11.26
CA ASN A 78 -9.01 8.60 -12.20
C ASN A 78 -10.43 8.16 -11.89
N THR A 79 -10.62 6.87 -11.64
CA THR A 79 -11.95 6.34 -11.39
C THR A 79 -12.52 6.85 -10.06
N SER A 80 -11.67 6.92 -9.03
CA SER A 80 -12.13 7.47 -7.75
C SER A 80 -12.43 8.95 -7.88
N GLY A 81 -11.65 9.68 -8.68
CA GLY A 81 -11.96 11.08 -8.97
C GLY A 81 -13.29 11.26 -9.65
N ASP A 82 -13.60 10.40 -10.62
CA ASP A 82 -14.89 10.45 -11.30
C ASP A 82 -16.05 10.21 -10.33
N LYS A 83 -15.83 9.35 -9.34
CA LYS A 83 -16.84 9.04 -8.33
C LYS A 83 -16.78 10.00 -7.15
N LYS A 84 -15.87 10.98 -7.19
CA LYS A 84 -15.71 12.00 -6.16
C LYS A 84 -15.38 11.41 -4.80
N ILE A 85 -14.54 10.39 -4.79
CA ILE A 85 -14.05 9.76 -3.55
C ILE A 85 -12.62 10.23 -3.33
N PRO A 86 -12.32 10.83 -2.16
CA PRO A 86 -10.93 11.19 -1.85
C PRO A 86 -10.01 9.97 -1.91
N CYS A 87 -8.90 10.11 -2.61
CA CYS A 87 -8.01 8.99 -2.88
C CYS A 87 -6.57 9.47 -2.82
N PHE A 88 -5.76 8.82 -2.00
CA PHE A 88 -4.38 9.25 -1.77
C PHE A 88 -3.42 8.08 -1.94
N GLY A 89 -2.44 8.27 -2.82
CA GLY A 89 -1.36 7.30 -2.97
C GLY A 89 -0.24 7.60 -1.99
N VAL A 90 0.29 6.58 -1.38
CA VAL A 90 1.27 6.75 -0.32
C VAL A 90 2.70 6.64 -0.82
N LEU A 91 2.92 5.90 -1.90
CA LEU A 91 4.28 5.66 -2.40
C LEU A 91 4.63 6.37 -3.69
N GLY A 92 3.64 6.80 -4.46
CA GLY A 92 3.87 7.28 -5.82
C GLY A 92 4.86 8.42 -5.90
N ASN A 93 4.66 9.45 -5.07
CA ASN A 93 5.56 10.60 -5.06
C ASN A 93 6.97 10.23 -4.63
N LEU A 94 7.07 9.35 -3.63
CA LEU A 94 8.38 8.91 -3.15
C LEU A 94 9.12 8.14 -4.21
N ILE A 95 8.42 7.25 -4.91
CA ILE A 95 9.03 6.48 -5.99
C ILE A 95 9.53 7.42 -7.08
N LEU A 96 8.69 8.38 -7.46
CA LEU A 96 9.05 9.33 -8.51
C LEU A 96 10.28 10.14 -8.12
N ASN A 97 10.29 10.66 -6.90
CA ASN A 97 11.40 11.49 -6.45
C ASN A 97 12.69 10.68 -6.30
N PHE A 98 12.59 9.47 -5.79
CA PHE A 98 13.76 8.62 -5.67
C PHE A 98 14.30 8.23 -7.03
N SER A 99 13.41 7.99 -8.00
CA SER A 99 13.82 7.70 -9.36
C SER A 99 14.67 8.82 -9.93
N LYS A 100 14.27 10.06 -9.66
CA LYS A 100 15.02 11.23 -10.13
C LYS A 100 16.37 11.36 -9.43
N ILE A 101 16.37 11.22 -8.10
CA ILE A 101 17.59 11.36 -7.32
C ILE A 101 18.60 10.28 -7.66
N LEU A 102 18.11 9.05 -7.80
CA LEU A 102 18.97 7.91 -8.08
C LEU A 102 19.32 7.78 -9.56
N ASN A 103 18.67 8.58 -10.40
CA ASN A 103 18.83 8.52 -11.85
C ASN A 103 18.63 7.10 -12.36
N GLN A 104 17.54 6.49 -11.90
CA GLN A 104 17.27 5.09 -12.17
C GLN A 104 15.76 4.90 -12.27
N LYS A 105 15.32 4.07 -13.20
CA LYS A 105 13.89 3.78 -13.32
C LYS A 105 13.45 2.84 -12.22
N ALA A 106 12.28 3.14 -11.64
CA ALA A 106 11.67 2.22 -10.70
C ALA A 106 11.13 1.02 -11.45
N SER A 107 11.11 -0.14 -10.79
CA SER A 107 10.64 -1.37 -11.42
C SER A 107 9.12 -1.38 -11.60
N HIS A 108 8.41 -0.69 -10.72
CA HIS A 108 6.94 -0.68 -10.70
C HIS A 108 6.35 -2.08 -10.58
N GLU A 109 7.09 -2.99 -9.97
CA GLU A 109 6.62 -4.35 -9.76
C GLU A 109 5.96 -4.45 -8.40
N PRO A 110 4.71 -4.94 -8.34
CA PRO A 110 4.03 -5.12 -7.07
C PRO A 110 4.78 -6.11 -6.19
N SER A 111 4.76 -5.84 -4.87
CA SER A 111 5.37 -6.73 -3.89
C SER A 111 6.85 -6.97 -4.12
N GLY A 112 7.56 -5.96 -4.66
CA GLY A 112 8.99 -6.10 -4.85
C GLY A 112 9.71 -6.56 -3.61
N GLN A 113 9.34 -5.99 -2.47
CA GLN A 113 9.93 -6.39 -1.20
C GLN A 113 9.57 -7.81 -0.83
N HIS A 114 8.38 -8.27 -1.21
CA HIS A 114 7.95 -9.62 -0.91
C HIS A 114 8.55 -10.62 -1.90
N ILE A 115 8.71 -10.20 -3.14
CA ILE A 115 9.41 -11.04 -4.10
C ILE A 115 10.85 -11.28 -3.63
N LEU A 116 11.50 -10.23 -3.17
CA LEU A 116 12.83 -10.36 -2.62
C LEU A 116 12.84 -11.29 -1.42
N ASN A 117 11.86 -11.14 -0.53
CA ASN A 117 11.76 -12.01 0.62
C ASN A 117 11.46 -13.44 0.24
N GLU A 118 10.60 -13.65 -0.75
CA GLU A 118 10.28 -14.99 -1.22
C GLU A 118 11.49 -15.66 -1.83
N GLU A 119 12.20 -14.96 -2.69
CA GLU A 119 13.44 -15.48 -3.22
C GLU A 119 14.45 -15.73 -2.13
N TYR A 120 14.52 -14.84 -1.19
CA TYR A 120 15.38 -14.95 -0.06
C TYR A 120 14.99 -16.15 0.79
N TYR A 121 13.70 -16.35 1.03
CA TYR A 121 13.22 -17.49 1.79
C TYR A 121 13.29 -18.80 1.02
N ASP A 122 13.14 -18.77 -0.28
CA ASP A 122 13.35 -19.94 -1.10
C ASP A 122 14.78 -20.38 -1.02
N ARG A 123 15.69 -19.44 -1.05
CA ARG A 123 17.09 -19.73 -0.86
C ARG A 123 17.41 -20.04 0.57
N ILE A 124 16.68 -19.45 1.47
CA ILE A 124 16.92 -19.60 2.86
C ILE A 124 16.08 -20.64 3.44
N GLU A 125 15.03 -21.02 2.88
CA GLU A 125 14.34 -22.21 3.24
C GLU A 125 15.06 -23.34 2.67
N ALA A 126 15.71 -23.01 1.89
CA ALA A 126 16.93 -23.41 1.59
C ALA A 126 17.88 -22.92 2.56
N ILE A 127 17.86 -21.79 3.12
CA ILE A 127 18.76 -21.29 4.08
C ILE A 127 18.14 -20.94 5.34
N GLN A 128 17.05 -20.47 5.48
CA GLN A 128 16.32 -19.99 6.52
C GLN A 128 16.52 -18.67 7.14
N PHE A 129 15.78 -17.82 7.46
CA PHE A 129 15.88 -16.49 7.74
C PHE A 129 15.06 -15.64 8.63
N THR A 130 15.05 -14.85 8.74
CA THR A 130 14.32 -13.88 9.10
C THR A 130 14.31 -12.63 9.14
N MET A 131 14.44 -12.32 8.73
CA MET A 131 14.34 -11.16 8.73
C MET A 131 13.81 -10.42 9.31
N ASN A 132 13.80 -10.67 9.42
CA ASN A 132 13.46 -9.80 9.81
C ASN A 132 13.59 -9.00 10.13
N HIS A 133 13.44 -9.12 9.90
CA HIS A 133 13.65 -8.28 10.05
C HIS A 133 13.64 -7.28 10.02
N ASP A 134 13.38 -7.30 10.03
CA ASP A 134 13.45 -6.33 10.09
C ASP A 134 13.48 -5.43 10.08
N ASP A 135 13.24 -5.49 10.13
CA ASP A 135 13.32 -4.71 10.14
C ASP A 135 13.62 -4.04 9.83
N GLY A 136 13.32 -4.39 9.71
CA GLY A 136 13.70 -4.08 9.34
C GLY A 136 13.92 -3.98 8.89
N ASN A 137 14.02 -4.36 8.84
CA ASN A 137 14.44 -4.48 8.64
C ASN A 137 14.62 -4.33 8.09
N LEU A 138 14.34 -4.45 7.63
CA LEU A 138 14.75 -4.75 7.28
C LEU A 138 15.27 -4.31 6.94
N LEU A 139 15.12 -4.59 6.70
CA LEU A 139 15.75 -4.68 6.54
C LEU A 139 16.35 -4.33 6.71
N ASN A 140 16.18 -4.71 6.73
CA ASN A 140 16.89 -4.74 7.01
C ASN A 140 17.25 -4.78 7.07
N ASP A 141 17.02 -5.18 6.91
CA ASP A 141 17.55 -5.51 7.08
C ASP A 141 17.94 -5.43 6.72
N ILE A 142 17.73 -5.77 6.34
CA ILE A 142 18.29 -6.10 6.14
C ILE A 142 18.94 -5.78 6.18
N ASP A 143 18.83 -6.05 5.84
CA ASP A 143 19.66 -6.12 6.02
C ASP A 143 20.02 -6.12 6.54
N LYS A 144 19.92 -6.41 6.53
CA LYS A 144 20.36 -6.78 7.04
C LYS A 144 20.88 -6.78 6.95
N SER A 145 20.58 -7.28 6.58
CA SER A 145 21.04 -7.54 6.62
C SER A 145 21.33 -7.49 6.40
N ASP A 146 21.31 -7.96 6.05
CA ASP A 146 21.58 -8.13 5.92
C ASP A 146 21.56 -7.80 5.81
N ILE A 147 21.35 -8.17 5.66
CA ILE A 147 21.26 -8.21 5.61
C ILE A 147 21.46 -8.02 5.73
#